data_8674d07561a5e63f018faad3f8993a16
#
_entry.id   8674d07561a5e63f018faad3f8993a16
#
_cell.length_a   1.000
_cell.length_b   1.000
_cell.length_c   1.000
_cell.angle_alpha   90.00
_cell.angle_beta   90.00
_cell.angle_gamma   90.00
#
_symmetry.space_group_name_H-M   'P 1'
#
loop_
_entity.id
_entity.type
_entity.pdbx_description
1 polymer ?
#
loop_
_entity_poly.entity_id
_entity_poly.type
_entity_poly.pdbx_seq_one_letter_code
_entity_poly.pdbx_strand_id
1 'polypeptide(L)'
;VILYKKEINKENATMNEERNYFASNLRFLRQKHGLEQIDLATRLGRKSSSSISEWEKGKYTPKAGVLNDIAKIFGVSLSKLMSTDLTNPSSEIEEESSTFKTIQRKAKNLSVTDQERLLKIMEITFQNISNGGGENDHDF
;
A
#
# COMPACT_ATOMS: atom_id res chain seq x y z
N VAL A 1 -33.53 -0.01 19.28
CA VAL A 1 -32.28 0.04 20.04
C VAL A 1 -31.54 -1.29 19.95
N ILE A 2 -32.24 -2.37 20.18
CA ILE A 2 -31.65 -3.70 20.09
C ILE A 2 -31.23 -4.01 18.68
N LEU A 3 -32.07 -3.66 17.72
CA LEU A 3 -31.75 -3.83 16.29
C LEU A 3 -30.53 -3.03 15.89
N TYR A 4 -30.43 -1.82 16.42
CA TYR A 4 -29.30 -0.96 16.15
C TYR A 4 -27.98 -1.58 16.64
N LYS A 5 -27.99 -2.09 17.85
CA LYS A 5 -26.80 -2.78 18.39
C LYS A 5 -26.44 -4.01 17.58
N LYS A 6 -27.43 -4.72 17.11
CA LYS A 6 -27.21 -5.91 16.31
C LYS A 6 -26.60 -5.54 14.97
N GLU A 7 -27.05 -4.46 14.39
CA GLU A 7 -26.49 -3.97 13.15
C GLU A 7 -25.05 -3.55 13.31
N ILE A 8 -24.74 -2.84 14.40
CA ILE A 8 -23.37 -2.44 14.69
C ILE A 8 -22.45 -3.65 14.82
N ASN A 9 -22.92 -4.65 15.53
CA ASN A 9 -22.12 -5.86 15.69
C ASN A 9 -21.89 -6.57 14.37
N LYS A 10 -22.90 -6.58 13.53
CA LYS A 10 -22.78 -7.17 12.21
C LYS A 10 -21.80 -6.37 11.35
N GLU A 11 -21.87 -5.07 11.41
CA GLU A 11 -20.95 -4.22 10.68
C GLU A 11 -19.52 -4.45 11.13
N ASN A 12 -19.31 -4.53 12.43
CA ASN A 12 -17.97 -4.77 12.97
C ASN A 12 -17.42 -6.12 12.54
N ALA A 13 -18.26 -7.14 12.58
CA ALA A 13 -17.86 -8.46 12.12
C ALA A 13 -17.54 -8.44 10.63
N THR A 14 -18.39 -7.79 9.85
CA THR A 14 -18.22 -7.67 8.41
C THR A 14 -16.95 -6.89 8.10
N MET A 15 -16.68 -5.81 8.83
CA MET A 15 -15.49 -5.02 8.64
C MET A 15 -14.21 -5.82 8.88
N ASN A 16 -14.23 -6.72 9.87
CA ASN A 16 -13.08 -7.57 10.10
C ASN A 16 -12.85 -8.57 8.98
N GLU A 17 -13.92 -9.08 8.40
CA GLU A 17 -13.83 -9.98 7.25
C GLU A 17 -13.48 -9.21 5.98
N GLU A 18 -14.02 -8.02 5.83
CA GLU A 18 -13.83 -7.22 4.65
C GLU A 18 -12.45 -6.59 4.55
N ARG A 19 -11.65 -6.72 5.60
CA ARG A 19 -10.29 -6.19 5.55
C ARG A 19 -9.33 -7.06 4.76
N ASN A 20 -9.84 -8.04 4.06
CA ASN A 20 -9.08 -8.78 3.11
C ASN A 20 -9.15 -8.05 1.76
N TYR A 21 -8.10 -7.35 1.42
CA TYR A 21 -8.06 -6.57 0.18
C TYR A 21 -7.48 -7.35 -0.99
N PHE A 22 -7.28 -8.64 -0.83
CA PHE A 22 -6.59 -9.44 -1.83
C PHE A 22 -7.21 -9.32 -3.23
N ALA A 23 -8.52 -9.49 -3.33
CA ALA A 23 -9.18 -9.50 -4.64
C ALA A 23 -8.98 -8.22 -5.41
N SER A 24 -9.23 -7.08 -4.78
CA SER A 24 -9.08 -5.78 -5.41
C SER A 24 -7.61 -5.45 -5.66
N ASN A 25 -6.72 -5.83 -4.74
CA ASN A 25 -5.29 -5.61 -4.91
C ASN A 25 -4.73 -6.43 -6.06
N LEU A 26 -5.17 -7.67 -6.19
CA LEU A 26 -4.70 -8.54 -7.27
C LEU A 26 -5.03 -7.92 -8.63
N ARG A 27 -6.26 -7.50 -8.78
CA ARG A 27 -6.69 -6.87 -10.03
C ARG A 27 -5.93 -5.58 -10.29
N PHE A 28 -5.79 -4.76 -9.27
CA PHE A 28 -5.06 -3.49 -9.37
C PHE A 28 -3.62 -3.71 -9.79
N LEU A 29 -2.92 -4.61 -9.11
CA LEU A 29 -1.51 -4.89 -9.40
C LEU A 29 -1.33 -5.46 -10.80
N ARG A 30 -2.23 -6.38 -11.18
CA ARG A 30 -2.19 -6.96 -12.51
C ARG A 30 -2.31 -5.89 -13.57
N GLN A 31 -3.30 -5.03 -13.44
CA GLN A 31 -3.54 -3.95 -14.42
C GLN A 31 -2.40 -2.94 -14.42
N LYS A 32 -1.89 -2.62 -13.24
CA LYS A 32 -0.77 -1.69 -13.11
C LYS A 32 0.47 -2.21 -13.85
N HIS A 33 0.67 -3.52 -13.85
CA HIS A 33 1.80 -4.14 -14.54
C HIS A 33 1.48 -4.49 -16.01
N GLY A 34 0.32 -4.08 -16.51
CA GLY A 34 -0.06 -4.31 -17.89
C GLY A 34 -0.29 -5.76 -18.25
N LEU A 35 -0.70 -6.57 -17.30
CA LEU A 35 -0.92 -8.00 -17.51
C LEU A 35 -2.39 -8.32 -17.70
N GLU A 36 -2.67 -9.23 -18.65
CA GLU A 36 -3.99 -9.84 -18.74
C GLU A 36 -4.09 -10.96 -17.72
N GLN A 37 -5.31 -11.40 -17.44
CA GLN A 37 -5.51 -12.50 -16.50
C GLN A 37 -4.74 -13.76 -16.92
N ILE A 38 -4.70 -14.03 -18.23
CA ILE A 38 -3.99 -15.20 -18.73
C ILE A 38 -2.47 -15.06 -18.55
N ASP A 39 -1.95 -13.86 -18.63
CA ASP A 39 -0.53 -13.63 -18.43
C ASP A 39 -0.12 -13.98 -17.00
N LEU A 40 -0.93 -13.52 -16.05
CA LEU A 40 -0.67 -13.83 -14.64
C LEU A 40 -0.83 -15.32 -14.39
N ALA A 41 -1.85 -15.93 -14.96
CA ALA A 41 -2.06 -17.38 -14.85
C ALA A 41 -0.82 -18.14 -15.33
N THR A 42 -0.28 -17.76 -16.48
CA THR A 42 0.89 -18.38 -17.04
C THR A 42 2.10 -18.28 -16.10
N ARG A 43 2.29 -17.10 -15.51
CA ARG A 43 3.38 -16.90 -14.55
C ARG A 43 3.23 -17.75 -13.31
N LEU A 44 1.99 -18.10 -12.97
CA LEU A 44 1.71 -18.97 -11.83
C LEU A 44 1.66 -20.45 -12.22
N GLY A 45 2.02 -20.78 -13.47
CA GLY A 45 2.04 -22.15 -13.95
C GLY A 45 0.66 -22.72 -14.22
N ARG A 46 -0.31 -21.89 -14.47
CA ARG A 46 -1.69 -22.31 -14.74
C ARG A 46 -1.99 -22.24 -16.22
N LYS A 47 -2.87 -23.12 -16.68
CA LYS A 47 -3.20 -23.23 -18.11
C LYS A 47 -4.35 -22.31 -18.51
N SER A 48 -5.15 -21.85 -17.56
CA SER A 48 -6.27 -20.97 -17.86
C SER A 48 -6.34 -19.83 -16.85
N SER A 49 -7.07 -18.79 -17.20
CA SER A 49 -7.24 -17.63 -16.35
C SER A 49 -8.42 -17.75 -15.37
N SER A 50 -9.11 -18.89 -15.35
CA SER A 50 -10.32 -19.00 -14.53
C SER A 50 -10.09 -18.78 -13.05
N SER A 51 -8.99 -19.30 -12.49
CA SER A 51 -8.68 -19.06 -11.08
C SER A 51 -8.44 -17.58 -10.81
N ILE A 52 -7.69 -16.92 -11.69
CA ILE A 52 -7.40 -15.50 -11.53
C ILE A 52 -8.72 -14.71 -11.50
N SER A 53 -9.59 -15.00 -12.44
CA SER A 53 -10.90 -14.34 -12.52
C SER A 53 -11.70 -14.52 -11.24
N GLU A 54 -11.71 -15.73 -10.70
CA GLU A 54 -12.45 -16.00 -9.47
C GLU A 54 -11.84 -15.31 -8.25
N TRP A 55 -10.52 -15.26 -8.18
CA TRP A 55 -9.84 -14.55 -7.10
C TRP A 55 -10.14 -13.05 -7.15
N GLU A 56 -10.13 -12.47 -8.35
CA GLU A 56 -10.40 -11.04 -8.51
C GLU A 56 -11.86 -10.69 -8.23
N LYS A 57 -12.75 -11.65 -8.35
CA LYS A 57 -14.16 -11.46 -7.99
C LYS A 57 -14.41 -11.68 -6.50
N GLY A 58 -13.40 -12.11 -5.78
CA GLY A 58 -13.54 -12.36 -4.35
C GLY A 58 -14.24 -13.64 -4.00
N LYS A 59 -14.33 -14.58 -4.92
CA LYS A 59 -15.02 -15.85 -4.65
C LYS A 59 -14.31 -16.68 -3.61
N TYR A 60 -12.98 -16.72 -3.66
CA TYR A 60 -12.15 -17.38 -2.67
C TYR A 60 -10.72 -16.86 -2.77
N THR A 61 -9.93 -17.15 -1.77
CA THR A 61 -8.54 -16.75 -1.69
C THR A 61 -7.66 -17.97 -1.95
N PRO A 62 -6.61 -17.85 -2.75
CA PRO A 62 -5.72 -19.00 -2.97
C PRO A 62 -4.96 -19.39 -1.72
N LYS A 63 -4.33 -20.57 -1.76
CA LYS A 63 -3.53 -21.07 -0.67
C LYS A 63 -2.26 -20.23 -0.48
N ALA A 64 -1.65 -20.36 0.70
CA ALA A 64 -0.51 -19.53 1.09
C ALA A 64 0.64 -19.57 0.10
N GLY A 65 0.94 -20.74 -0.48
CA GLY A 65 2.00 -20.85 -1.47
C GLY A 65 1.77 -19.99 -2.69
N VAL A 66 0.54 -20.00 -3.19
CA VAL A 66 0.17 -19.19 -4.36
C VAL A 66 0.17 -17.71 -4.00
N LEU A 67 -0.31 -17.36 -2.81
CA LEU A 67 -0.26 -15.98 -2.34
C LEU A 67 1.16 -15.45 -2.28
N ASN A 68 2.09 -16.26 -1.81
CA ASN A 68 3.49 -15.89 -1.78
C ASN A 68 4.05 -15.67 -3.18
N ASP A 69 3.68 -16.53 -4.12
CA ASP A 69 4.13 -16.40 -5.50
C ASP A 69 3.61 -15.10 -6.11
N ILE A 70 2.36 -14.79 -5.86
CA ILE A 70 1.75 -13.54 -6.35
C ILE A 70 2.48 -12.33 -5.75
N ALA A 71 2.74 -12.36 -4.45
CA ALA A 71 3.45 -11.28 -3.79
C ALA A 71 4.83 -11.05 -4.41
N LYS A 72 5.54 -12.14 -4.73
CA LYS A 72 6.85 -12.06 -5.38
C LYS A 72 6.76 -11.49 -6.78
N ILE A 73 5.75 -11.92 -7.55
CA ILE A 73 5.58 -11.44 -8.92
C ILE A 73 5.42 -9.92 -8.94
N PHE A 74 4.67 -9.37 -7.99
CA PHE A 74 4.39 -7.95 -7.96
C PHE A 74 5.32 -7.15 -7.03
N GLY A 75 6.26 -7.83 -6.37
CA GLY A 75 7.22 -7.14 -5.51
C GLY A 75 6.59 -6.47 -4.29
N VAL A 76 5.53 -7.05 -3.76
CA VAL A 76 4.89 -6.54 -2.55
C VAL A 76 4.97 -7.59 -1.46
N SER A 77 4.87 -7.17 -0.21
CA SER A 77 4.83 -8.12 0.89
C SER A 77 3.48 -8.82 0.93
N LEU A 78 3.45 -10.04 1.46
CA LEU A 78 2.20 -10.76 1.63
C LEU A 78 1.24 -9.96 2.50
N SER A 79 1.76 -9.34 3.54
CA SER A 79 0.95 -8.51 4.44
C SER A 79 0.27 -7.36 3.69
N LYS A 80 1.01 -6.66 2.84
CA LYS A 80 0.42 -5.58 2.04
C LYS A 80 -0.62 -6.11 1.07
N LEU A 81 -0.32 -7.22 0.43
CA LEU A 81 -1.25 -7.82 -0.53
C LEU A 81 -2.59 -8.16 0.11
N MET A 82 -2.59 -8.61 1.34
CA MET A 82 -3.79 -9.07 2.03
C MET A 82 -4.49 -8.00 2.86
N SER A 83 -3.74 -7.08 3.44
CA SER A 83 -4.26 -6.23 4.50
C SER A 83 -4.25 -4.73 4.19
N THR A 84 -3.65 -4.31 3.10
CA THR A 84 -3.55 -2.90 2.73
C THR A 84 -4.33 -2.65 1.45
N ASP A 85 -5.10 -1.59 1.43
CA ASP A 85 -5.82 -1.22 0.21
C ASP A 85 -4.85 -0.53 -0.76
N LEU A 86 -4.27 -1.30 -1.65
CA LEU A 86 -3.30 -0.80 -2.61
C LEU A 86 -3.93 0.06 -3.71
N THR A 87 -5.25 0.03 -3.83
CA THR A 87 -5.95 0.87 -4.82
C THR A 87 -6.10 2.31 -4.36
N ASN A 88 -5.85 2.56 -3.08
CA ASN A 88 -5.97 3.89 -2.50
C ASN A 88 -4.62 4.60 -2.56
N PRO A 89 -4.52 5.75 -3.25
CA PRO A 89 -3.24 6.46 -3.36
C PRO A 89 -2.57 6.77 -2.02
N SER A 90 -3.35 6.97 -0.97
CA SER A 90 -2.80 7.26 0.35
C SER A 90 -2.08 6.06 0.97
N SER A 91 -2.35 4.85 0.49
CA SER A 91 -1.69 3.65 0.99
C SER A 91 -0.32 3.43 0.33
N GLU A 92 0.01 4.22 -0.67
CA GLU A 92 1.33 4.19 -1.28
C GLU A 92 2.37 4.93 -0.44
N ILE A 93 1.98 5.41 0.71
CA ILE A 93 2.96 5.94 1.64
C ILE A 93 3.88 4.79 2.00
N GLU A 94 5.09 4.87 1.49
CA GLU A 94 6.08 3.85 1.73
C GLU A 94 6.30 3.69 3.22
N GLU A 95 6.66 2.49 3.61
CA GLU A 95 7.05 2.27 4.99
C GLU A 95 8.16 3.25 5.31
N GLU A 96 7.87 4.13 6.24
CA GLU A 96 8.85 5.10 6.67
C GLU A 96 10.10 4.36 7.16
N SER A 97 11.24 4.79 6.69
CA SER A 97 12.50 4.18 7.13
C SER A 97 12.66 4.37 8.63
N SER A 98 13.39 3.46 9.26
CA SER A 98 13.66 3.58 10.70
C SER A 98 14.43 4.86 10.99
N THR A 99 15.27 5.30 10.06
CA THR A 99 15.99 6.56 10.18
C THR A 99 15.03 7.74 10.20
N PHE A 100 14.05 7.73 9.29
CA PHE A 100 13.07 8.80 9.24
C PHE A 100 12.25 8.86 10.53
N LYS A 101 11.83 7.72 11.02
CA LYS A 101 11.09 7.67 12.28
C LYS A 101 11.92 8.22 13.44
N THR A 102 13.21 7.95 13.45
CA THR A 102 14.11 8.49 14.46
C THR A 102 14.23 10.01 14.35
N ILE A 103 14.35 10.51 13.12
CA ILE A 103 14.42 11.95 12.86
C ILE A 103 13.15 12.63 13.37
N GLN A 104 12.00 12.09 13.04
CA GLN A 104 10.71 12.63 13.48
C GLN A 104 10.63 12.68 15.01
N ARG A 105 11.02 11.59 15.66
CA ARG A 105 10.94 11.51 17.11
C ARG A 105 11.83 12.54 17.76
N LYS A 106 13.06 12.70 17.26
CA LYS A 106 13.99 13.67 17.81
C LYS A 106 13.53 15.10 17.54
N ALA A 107 13.06 15.37 16.33
CA ALA A 107 12.55 16.68 15.97
C ALA A 107 11.35 17.07 16.83
N LYS A 108 10.50 16.11 17.14
CA LYS A 108 9.30 16.35 17.95
C LYS A 108 9.63 16.83 19.36
N ASN A 109 10.79 16.44 19.87
CA ASN A 109 11.22 16.81 21.22
C ASN A 109 11.94 18.15 21.28
N LEU A 110 12.18 18.78 20.14
CA LEU A 110 12.83 20.08 20.10
C LEU A 110 11.83 21.20 20.39
N SER A 111 12.34 22.32 20.90
CA SER A 111 11.53 23.53 21.01
C SER A 111 11.12 24.01 19.62
N VAL A 112 10.07 24.84 19.56
CA VAL A 112 9.64 25.39 18.27
C VAL A 112 10.77 26.16 17.60
N THR A 113 11.53 26.91 18.38
CA THR A 113 12.68 27.67 17.85
C THR A 113 13.70 26.76 17.24
N ASP A 114 14.00 25.64 17.90
CA ASP A 114 14.98 24.70 17.39
C ASP A 114 14.45 23.93 16.17
N GLN A 115 13.15 23.67 16.12
CA GLN A 115 12.54 23.07 14.95
C GLN A 115 12.67 23.99 13.72
N GLU A 116 12.50 25.30 13.94
CA GLU A 116 12.69 26.28 12.87
C GLU A 116 14.14 26.32 12.40
N ARG A 117 15.07 26.23 13.35
CA ARG A 117 16.49 26.16 13.01
C ARG A 117 16.80 24.90 12.20
N LEU A 118 16.24 23.78 12.63
CA LEU A 118 16.42 22.52 11.91
C LEU A 118 15.91 22.62 10.49
N LEU A 119 14.72 23.19 10.32
CA LEU A 119 14.14 23.38 9.00
C LEU A 119 15.06 24.21 8.11
N LYS A 120 15.60 25.29 8.67
CA LYS A 120 16.49 26.16 7.92
C LYS A 120 17.78 25.44 7.53
N ILE A 121 18.33 24.64 8.42
CA ILE A 121 19.52 23.83 8.12
C ILE A 121 19.21 22.85 6.99
N MET A 122 18.05 22.21 7.02
CA MET A 122 17.65 21.28 5.99
C MET A 122 17.52 21.97 4.64
N GLU A 123 16.93 23.16 4.62
CA GLU A 123 16.76 23.91 3.37
C GLU A 123 18.11 24.32 2.77
N ILE A 124 19.06 24.68 3.60
CA ILE A 124 20.40 25.05 3.15
C ILE A 124 21.17 23.84 2.68
N THR A 125 21.06 22.73 3.40
CA THR A 125 21.85 21.53 3.14
C THR A 125 21.32 20.74 1.95
N PHE A 126 19.99 20.66 1.83
CA PHE A 126 19.31 19.87 0.80
C PHE A 126 18.47 20.80 -0.07
N GLN A 127 19.08 21.34 -1.07
CA GLN A 127 18.50 22.43 -1.87
C GLN A 127 17.16 22.11 -2.52
N ASN A 128 16.86 20.85 -2.73
CA ASN A 128 15.64 20.50 -3.43
C ASN A 128 14.44 20.24 -2.53
N ILE A 129 14.61 20.28 -1.23
CA ILE A 129 13.54 19.96 -0.30
C ILE A 129 12.44 21.00 -0.31
N SER A 130 12.82 22.27 -0.30
CA SER A 130 11.86 23.35 -0.16
C SER A 130 10.95 23.54 -1.36
N ASN A 131 11.31 22.94 -2.48
CA ASN A 131 10.53 23.10 -3.71
C ASN A 131 9.52 21.98 -3.93
N GLY A 132 9.42 21.08 -3.00
CA GLY A 132 8.41 20.05 -3.12
C GLY A 132 8.51 19.25 -4.40
N GLY A 133 9.69 18.89 -4.77
CA GLY A 133 9.86 18.20 -6.02
C GLY A 133 10.03 19.17 -7.15
N GLY A 134 10.55 20.25 -6.88
CA GLY A 134 10.67 21.26 -7.72
C GLY A 134 11.03 21.07 -9.09
N GLU A 135 11.03 21.68 -9.75
CA GLU A 135 11.24 21.74 -10.96
C GLU A 135 12.39 22.41 -11.39
N ASN A 136 12.92 22.50 -11.45
CA ASN A 136 13.74 22.80 -11.87
C ASN A 136 14.31 23.11 -12.78
N ASP A 137 14.41 23.38 -12.84
CA ASP A 137 14.74 23.59 -13.51
C ASP A 137 15.19 24.07 -14.23
N HIS A 138 15.50 24.42 -14.54
CA HIS A 138 15.77 24.85 -15.14
C HIS A 138 16.50 25.16 -15.71
N ASP A 139 16.70 25.28 -15.93
CA ASP A 139 17.17 25.57 -16.49
C ASP A 139 17.72 26.16 -16.95
N PHE A 140 18.01 26.46 -17.16
CA PHE A 140 18.50 27.08 -17.59
C PHE A 140 19.09 27.12 -18.18
#